data_255aa19574246a23836c659491d8f2cb
#
_entry.id   255aa19574246a23836c659491d8f2cb
#
_cell.length_a   1.000
_cell.length_b   1.000
_cell.length_c   1.000
_cell.angle_alpha   90.00
_cell.angle_beta   90.00
_cell.angle_gamma   90.00
#
_symmetry.space_group_name_H-M   'P 1'
#
loop_
_entity.id
_entity.type
_entity.pdbx_description
1 polymer ?
#
loop_
_entity_poly.entity_id
_entity_poly.type
_entity_poly.pdbx_seq_one_letter_code
_entity_poly.pdbx_strand_id
1 'polypeptide(L)'
;MLYAARIADLTHRFLDSDIYYSFKSSKVTVVAGIVTVIMMLSALFAPLISLQNPFDPGSLNLMDAFTPPVWQQEGTWSFPLGTDDQGRDLFSALLYGSRISLFVGFASVILSMLIGVGLGLVAGYIGGAVDGIIMRIADIQISFPAILIALLIDGVLRGILPREQHDELALWVLV
;
A
#
# COMPACT_ATOMS: atom_id res chain seq x y z
N MET A 1 -10.63 28.56 24.61
CA MET A 1 -9.91 27.95 25.75
C MET A 1 -10.26 26.49 26.00
N LEU A 2 -11.50 26.05 25.93
CA LEU A 2 -11.95 24.67 26.18
C LEU A 2 -11.34 23.62 25.20
N TYR A 3 -11.14 23.97 23.94
CA TYR A 3 -10.54 23.04 22.94
C TYR A 3 -9.05 22.76 23.21
N ALA A 4 -8.29 23.79 23.62
CA ALA A 4 -6.87 23.63 23.92
C ALA A 4 -6.65 22.79 25.19
N ALA A 5 -7.50 22.96 26.22
CA ALA A 5 -7.45 22.14 27.43
C ALA A 5 -7.79 20.65 27.15
N ARG A 6 -8.75 20.41 26.25
CA ARG A 6 -9.17 19.06 25.88
C ARG A 6 -8.09 18.33 25.06
N ILE A 7 -7.38 19.04 24.18
CA ILE A 7 -6.24 18.49 23.42
C ILE A 7 -5.07 18.19 24.37
N ALA A 8 -4.78 19.08 25.32
CA ALA A 8 -3.73 18.87 26.31
C ALA A 8 -4.02 17.67 27.22
N ASP A 9 -5.27 17.46 27.61
CA ASP A 9 -5.67 16.30 28.43
C ASP A 9 -5.57 14.97 27.64
N LEU A 10 -5.94 14.98 26.36
CA LEU A 10 -5.78 13.82 25.48
C LEU A 10 -4.30 13.47 25.22
N THR A 11 -3.45 14.49 25.04
CA THR A 11 -2.01 14.25 24.86
C THR A 11 -1.35 13.73 26.13
N HIS A 12 -1.73 14.24 27.32
CA HIS A 12 -1.24 13.73 28.60
C HIS A 12 -1.65 12.27 28.81
N ARG A 13 -2.91 11.94 28.58
CA ARG A 13 -3.42 10.55 28.69
C ARG A 13 -2.72 9.59 27.72
N PHE A 14 -2.38 10.07 26.52
CA PHE A 14 -1.66 9.24 25.55
C PHE A 14 -0.19 9.03 25.96
N LEU A 15 0.47 10.08 26.45
CA LEU A 15 1.86 10.02 26.91
C LEU A 15 2.04 9.20 28.20
N ASP A 16 1.00 9.15 29.05
CA ASP A 16 0.98 8.36 30.29
C ASP A 16 0.43 6.93 30.05
N SER A 17 0.13 6.56 28.81
CA SER A 17 -0.39 5.24 28.52
C SER A 17 0.72 4.17 28.53
N ASP A 18 0.39 2.97 29.05
CA ASP A 18 1.27 1.81 29.02
C ASP A 18 1.74 1.45 27.61
N ILE A 19 0.95 1.78 26.60
CA ILE A 19 1.27 1.61 25.18
C ILE A 19 2.45 2.48 24.77
N TYR A 20 2.43 3.77 25.15
CA TYR A 20 3.53 4.70 24.84
C TYR A 20 4.83 4.31 25.57
N TYR A 21 4.70 3.92 26.83
CA TYR A 21 5.85 3.44 27.61
C TYR A 21 6.45 2.16 27.02
N SER A 22 5.62 1.19 26.67
CA SER A 22 6.03 -0.06 26.01
C SER A 22 6.70 0.21 24.65
N PHE A 23 6.13 1.12 23.86
CA PHE A 23 6.70 1.53 22.58
C PHE A 23 8.09 2.12 22.75
N LYS A 24 8.26 3.07 23.66
CA LYS A 24 9.52 3.76 23.92
C LYS A 24 10.60 2.87 24.56
N SER A 25 10.20 1.85 25.32
CA SER A 25 11.11 0.94 26.00
C SER A 25 11.85 0.02 25.03
N SER A 26 11.27 -0.28 23.87
CA SER A 26 11.89 -1.15 22.86
C SER A 26 12.55 -0.34 21.76
N LYS A 27 13.87 -0.36 21.69
CA LYS A 27 14.65 0.30 20.63
C LYS A 27 14.25 -0.19 19.24
N VAL A 28 13.96 -1.48 19.10
CA VAL A 28 13.54 -2.08 17.83
C VAL A 28 12.19 -1.51 17.39
N THR A 29 11.23 -1.38 18.32
CA THR A 29 9.90 -0.83 18.01
C THR A 29 9.99 0.64 17.60
N VAL A 30 10.83 1.43 18.28
CA VAL A 30 11.06 2.83 17.93
C VAL A 30 11.67 2.95 16.53
N VAL A 31 12.71 2.18 16.22
CA VAL A 31 13.33 2.19 14.89
C VAL A 31 12.34 1.75 13.82
N ALA A 32 11.59 0.67 14.04
CA ALA A 32 10.56 0.21 13.11
C ALA A 32 9.49 1.28 12.90
N GLY A 33 9.04 1.96 13.96
CA GLY A 33 8.09 3.06 13.87
C GLY A 33 8.61 4.23 13.03
N ILE A 34 9.86 4.63 13.26
CA ILE A 34 10.51 5.69 12.47
C ILE A 34 10.57 5.30 10.99
N VAL A 35 11.04 4.09 10.67
CA VAL A 35 11.11 3.60 9.29
C VAL A 35 9.73 3.61 8.64
N THR A 36 8.70 3.13 9.35
CA THR A 36 7.31 3.13 8.85
C THR A 36 6.83 4.54 8.54
N VAL A 37 7.06 5.49 9.45
CA VAL A 37 6.67 6.90 9.24
C VAL A 37 7.42 7.50 8.05
N ILE A 38 8.72 7.25 7.91
CA ILE A 38 9.51 7.71 6.76
C ILE A 38 8.93 7.15 5.46
N MET A 39 8.63 5.85 5.40
CA MET A 39 8.04 5.22 4.22
C MET A 39 6.66 5.81 3.88
N MET A 40 5.80 6.02 4.88
CA MET A 40 4.48 6.64 4.65
C MET A 40 4.60 8.07 4.15
N LEU A 41 5.49 8.87 4.75
CA LEU A 41 5.72 10.25 4.33
C LEU A 41 6.34 10.32 2.93
N SER A 42 7.32 9.46 2.62
CA SER A 42 7.93 9.41 1.29
C SER A 42 6.92 9.04 0.20
N ALA A 43 6.03 8.11 0.47
CA ALA A 43 4.95 7.75 -0.44
C ALA A 43 3.92 8.88 -0.60
N LEU A 44 3.54 9.55 0.49
CA LEU A 44 2.60 10.68 0.45
C LEU A 44 3.16 11.85 -0.35
N PHE A 45 4.42 12.20 -0.12
CA PHE A 45 5.13 13.30 -0.78
C PHE A 45 5.88 12.88 -2.05
N ALA A 46 5.64 11.66 -2.57
CA ALA A 46 6.28 11.18 -3.79
C ALA A 46 6.27 12.18 -4.95
N PRO A 47 5.16 12.86 -5.29
CA PRO A 47 5.14 13.83 -6.39
C PRO A 47 6.04 15.07 -6.17
N LEU A 48 6.41 15.36 -4.92
CA LEU A 48 7.26 16.51 -4.57
C LEU A 48 8.74 16.12 -4.44
N ILE A 49 9.02 14.86 -4.13
CA ILE A 49 10.37 14.35 -3.86
C ILE A 49 10.96 13.67 -5.09
N SER A 50 10.11 13.10 -5.96
CA SER A 50 10.53 12.38 -7.16
C SER A 50 11.21 13.34 -8.16
N LEU A 51 12.25 12.84 -8.80
CA LEU A 51 12.99 13.57 -9.83
C LEU A 51 12.29 13.51 -11.19
N GLN A 52 11.50 12.44 -11.42
CA GLN A 52 10.81 12.17 -12.66
C GLN A 52 9.45 11.51 -12.35
N ASN A 53 8.46 11.70 -13.20
CA ASN A 53 7.24 10.90 -13.14
C ASN A 53 7.44 9.59 -13.94
N PRO A 54 7.65 8.44 -13.30
CA PRO A 54 7.97 7.19 -14.00
C PRO A 54 6.78 6.62 -14.80
N PHE A 55 5.59 7.18 -14.65
CA PHE A 55 4.37 6.77 -15.34
C PHE A 55 3.96 7.73 -16.47
N ASP A 56 4.70 8.82 -16.67
CA ASP A 56 4.47 9.74 -17.77
C ASP A 56 5.39 9.39 -18.95
N PRO A 57 4.86 8.83 -20.05
CA PRO A 57 5.66 8.47 -21.23
C PRO A 57 6.44 9.65 -21.82
N GLY A 58 5.93 10.89 -21.67
CA GLY A 58 6.58 12.10 -22.16
C GLY A 58 7.85 12.48 -21.38
N SER A 59 8.01 11.99 -20.17
CA SER A 59 9.18 12.21 -19.32
C SER A 59 10.27 11.15 -19.49
N LEU A 60 9.99 10.07 -20.24
CA LEU A 60 10.90 8.95 -20.42
C LEU A 60 11.81 9.17 -21.63
N ASN A 61 13.10 8.87 -21.45
CA ASN A 61 14.09 8.93 -22.52
C ASN A 61 14.87 7.61 -22.59
N LEU A 62 14.67 6.88 -23.66
CA LEU A 62 15.35 5.59 -23.89
C LEU A 62 16.88 5.72 -23.98
N MET A 63 17.41 6.92 -24.23
CA MET A 63 18.86 7.15 -24.22
C MET A 63 19.46 7.06 -22.81
N ASP A 64 18.62 7.23 -21.78
CA ASP A 64 19.03 7.13 -20.37
C ASP A 64 18.81 5.70 -19.80
N ALA A 65 18.40 4.73 -20.67
CA ALA A 65 18.20 3.36 -20.26
C ALA A 65 19.50 2.75 -19.71
N PHE A 66 19.37 1.95 -18.62
CA PHE A 66 20.47 1.27 -17.94
C PHE A 66 21.57 2.21 -17.42
N THR A 67 21.28 3.49 -17.17
CA THR A 67 22.22 4.38 -16.48
C THR A 67 22.53 3.81 -15.09
N PRO A 68 23.82 3.62 -14.73
CA PRO A 68 24.18 3.04 -13.44
C PRO A 68 23.92 4.00 -12.27
N PRO A 69 23.81 3.48 -11.02
CA PRO A 69 23.67 4.30 -9.82
C PRO A 69 24.85 5.25 -9.63
N VAL A 70 24.63 6.34 -8.88
CA VAL A 70 25.61 7.42 -8.64
C VAL A 70 26.95 6.96 -8.05
N TRP A 71 27.00 5.83 -7.35
CA TRP A 71 28.23 5.25 -6.77
C TRP A 71 29.04 4.40 -7.75
N GLN A 72 28.59 4.26 -8.99
CA GLN A 72 29.33 3.57 -10.06
C GLN A 72 29.95 4.57 -11.03
N GLN A 73 30.93 4.12 -11.80
CA GLN A 73 31.46 4.89 -12.93
C GLN A 73 30.32 5.15 -13.93
N GLU A 74 30.25 6.36 -14.47
CA GLU A 74 29.18 6.83 -15.36
C GLU A 74 27.82 7.09 -14.66
N GLY A 75 27.68 6.85 -13.34
CA GLY A 75 26.50 7.22 -12.57
C GLY A 75 26.35 8.75 -12.47
N THR A 76 25.11 9.21 -12.49
CA THR A 76 24.77 10.64 -12.41
C THR A 76 23.84 10.95 -11.26
N TRP A 77 23.93 12.15 -10.69
CA TRP A 77 22.99 12.61 -9.65
C TRP A 77 21.57 12.84 -10.18
N SER A 78 21.40 12.90 -11.49
CA SER A 78 20.06 12.94 -12.11
C SER A 78 19.28 11.66 -11.88
N PHE A 79 19.98 10.52 -11.70
CA PHE A 79 19.41 9.22 -11.43
C PHE A 79 20.15 8.53 -10.28
N PRO A 80 19.87 8.90 -9.02
CA PRO A 80 20.67 8.45 -7.87
C PRO A 80 20.76 6.93 -7.71
N LEU A 81 19.68 6.21 -8.01
CA LEU A 81 19.62 4.75 -7.99
C LEU A 81 19.79 4.12 -9.38
N GLY A 82 20.06 4.94 -10.41
CA GLY A 82 20.11 4.50 -11.80
C GLY A 82 18.74 4.43 -12.44
N THR A 83 18.69 3.89 -13.66
CA THR A 83 17.48 3.77 -14.47
C THR A 83 17.20 2.31 -14.88
N ASP A 84 15.95 2.03 -15.25
CA ASP A 84 15.54 0.75 -15.82
C ASP A 84 15.78 0.68 -17.36
N ASP A 85 15.27 -0.38 -17.99
CA ASP A 85 15.32 -0.62 -19.43
C ASP A 85 14.53 0.41 -20.28
N GLN A 86 13.67 1.19 -19.65
CA GLN A 86 12.86 2.24 -20.28
C GLN A 86 13.36 3.66 -19.97
N GLY A 87 14.48 3.79 -19.26
CA GLY A 87 15.01 5.08 -18.82
C GLY A 87 14.25 5.71 -17.66
N ARG A 88 13.47 4.92 -16.90
CA ARG A 88 12.77 5.39 -15.69
C ARG A 88 13.75 5.49 -14.53
N ASP A 89 13.72 6.60 -13.83
CA ASP A 89 14.45 6.75 -12.57
C ASP A 89 13.93 5.78 -11.51
N LEU A 90 14.81 4.88 -11.05
CA LEU A 90 14.47 3.86 -10.06
C LEU A 90 14.07 4.45 -8.71
N PHE A 91 14.67 5.59 -8.30
CA PHE A 91 14.29 6.26 -7.06
C PHE A 91 12.85 6.76 -7.13
N SER A 92 12.48 7.45 -8.21
CA SER A 92 11.11 7.91 -8.45
C SER A 92 10.12 6.75 -8.58
N ALA A 93 10.51 5.67 -9.27
CA ALA A 93 9.69 4.48 -9.41
C ALA A 93 9.39 3.81 -8.05
N LEU A 94 10.37 3.75 -7.14
CA LEU A 94 10.18 3.24 -5.78
C LEU A 94 9.21 4.12 -4.96
N LEU A 95 9.33 5.44 -5.06
CA LEU A 95 8.44 6.38 -4.35
C LEU A 95 6.99 6.24 -4.81
N TYR A 96 6.75 6.25 -6.12
CA TYR A 96 5.41 6.08 -6.69
C TYR A 96 4.87 4.67 -6.46
N GLY A 97 5.70 3.62 -6.60
CA GLY A 97 5.33 2.25 -6.30
C GLY A 97 4.91 2.06 -4.84
N SER A 98 5.63 2.69 -3.89
CA SER A 98 5.27 2.69 -2.47
C SER A 98 3.90 3.34 -2.23
N ARG A 99 3.57 4.42 -2.94
CA ARG A 99 2.26 5.08 -2.85
C ARG A 99 1.13 4.15 -3.27
N ILE A 100 1.29 3.48 -4.41
CA ILE A 100 0.29 2.52 -4.92
C ILE A 100 0.16 1.35 -3.95
N SER A 101 1.26 0.78 -3.49
CA SER A 101 1.27 -0.35 -2.55
C SER A 101 0.58 -0.01 -1.22
N LEU A 102 0.83 1.18 -0.66
CA LEU A 102 0.17 1.62 0.56
C LEU A 102 -1.32 1.85 0.32
N PHE A 103 -1.70 2.48 -0.80
CA PHE A 103 -3.11 2.70 -1.13
C PHE A 103 -3.86 1.37 -1.25
N VAL A 104 -3.35 0.43 -2.04
CA VAL A 104 -3.94 -0.90 -2.21
C VAL A 104 -4.00 -1.64 -0.87
N GLY A 105 -2.91 -1.62 -0.08
CA GLY A 105 -2.87 -2.27 1.22
C GLY A 105 -3.91 -1.72 2.21
N PHE A 106 -4.03 -0.40 2.33
CA PHE A 106 -5.02 0.22 3.21
C PHE A 106 -6.46 -0.04 2.73
N ALA A 107 -6.72 0.10 1.42
CA ALA A 107 -8.03 -0.14 0.85
C ALA A 107 -8.47 -1.59 1.07
N SER A 108 -7.58 -2.56 0.82
CA SER A 108 -7.82 -3.99 1.05
C SER A 108 -8.11 -4.30 2.51
N VAL A 109 -7.34 -3.73 3.46
CA VAL A 109 -7.56 -3.93 4.90
C VAL A 109 -8.91 -3.37 5.33
N ILE A 110 -9.26 -2.16 4.90
CA ILE A 110 -10.56 -1.55 5.24
C ILE A 110 -11.70 -2.39 4.70
N LEU A 111 -11.63 -2.80 3.44
CA LEU A 111 -12.66 -3.62 2.81
C LEU A 111 -12.79 -4.99 3.49
N SER A 112 -11.68 -5.67 3.74
CA SER A 112 -11.66 -6.96 4.43
C SER A 112 -12.19 -6.85 5.86
N MET A 113 -11.89 -5.76 6.57
CA MET A 113 -12.39 -5.50 7.91
C MET A 113 -13.90 -5.27 7.90
N LEU A 114 -14.42 -4.47 6.99
CA LEU A 114 -15.86 -4.22 6.87
C LEU A 114 -16.64 -5.50 6.59
N ILE A 115 -16.19 -6.27 5.61
CA ILE A 115 -16.82 -7.54 5.22
C ILE A 115 -16.65 -8.58 6.34
N GLY A 116 -15.43 -8.79 6.81
CA GLY A 116 -15.12 -9.84 7.79
C GLY A 116 -15.79 -9.61 9.13
N VAL A 117 -15.72 -8.38 9.68
CA VAL A 117 -16.39 -8.03 10.93
C VAL A 117 -17.90 -8.07 10.75
N GLY A 118 -18.43 -7.54 9.62
CA GLY A 118 -19.85 -7.57 9.32
C GLY A 118 -20.41 -8.98 9.26
N LEU A 119 -19.79 -9.85 8.47
CA LEU A 119 -20.21 -11.27 8.35
C LEU A 119 -19.98 -12.03 9.65
N GLY A 120 -18.87 -11.79 10.36
CA GLY A 120 -18.58 -12.40 11.65
C GLY A 120 -19.61 -12.05 12.73
N LEU A 121 -20.06 -10.78 12.79
CA LEU A 121 -21.12 -10.36 13.71
C LEU A 121 -22.46 -11.02 13.38
N VAL A 122 -22.81 -11.10 12.09
CA VAL A 122 -24.05 -11.76 11.64
C VAL A 122 -24.01 -13.25 11.97
N ALA A 123 -22.89 -13.95 11.70
CA ALA A 123 -22.69 -15.34 12.03
C ALA A 123 -22.79 -15.60 13.55
N GLY A 124 -22.08 -14.79 14.34
CA GLY A 124 -22.08 -14.92 15.79
C GLY A 124 -23.41 -14.57 16.46
N TYR A 125 -24.16 -13.58 15.92
CA TYR A 125 -25.44 -13.16 16.49
C TYR A 125 -26.59 -14.12 16.16
N ILE A 126 -26.70 -14.57 14.91
CA ILE A 126 -27.78 -15.44 14.44
C ILE A 126 -27.46 -16.90 14.76
N GLY A 127 -26.21 -17.33 14.57
CA GLY A 127 -25.75 -18.70 14.80
C GLY A 127 -26.37 -19.74 13.87
N GLY A 128 -26.25 -21.00 14.23
CA GLY A 128 -26.91 -22.12 13.57
C GLY A 128 -26.60 -22.27 12.09
N ALA A 129 -27.64 -22.32 11.25
CA ALA A 129 -27.47 -22.48 9.79
C ALA A 129 -26.79 -21.30 9.10
N VAL A 130 -27.00 -20.08 9.60
CA VAL A 130 -26.39 -18.87 9.03
C VAL A 130 -24.89 -18.87 9.24
N ASP A 131 -24.45 -19.17 10.45
CA ASP A 131 -23.03 -19.36 10.78
C ASP A 131 -22.41 -20.45 9.91
N GLY A 132 -23.07 -21.61 9.82
CA GLY A 132 -22.61 -22.73 9.01
C GLY A 132 -22.44 -22.38 7.52
N ILE A 133 -23.33 -21.56 6.94
CA ILE A 133 -23.23 -21.12 5.55
C ILE A 133 -22.07 -20.15 5.37
N ILE A 134 -21.96 -19.14 6.24
CA ILE A 134 -20.89 -18.13 6.17
C ILE A 134 -19.54 -18.81 6.30
N MET A 135 -19.37 -19.73 7.25
CA MET A 135 -18.13 -20.47 7.43
C MET A 135 -17.78 -21.36 6.22
N ARG A 136 -18.79 -22.01 5.61
CA ARG A 136 -18.57 -22.78 4.37
C ARG A 136 -18.07 -21.94 3.21
N ILE A 137 -18.64 -20.73 3.04
CA ILE A 137 -18.18 -19.80 1.99
C ILE A 137 -16.73 -19.38 2.26
N ALA A 138 -16.40 -19.07 3.52
CA ALA A 138 -15.04 -18.72 3.92
C ALA A 138 -14.04 -19.88 3.66
N ASP A 139 -14.42 -21.11 4.01
CA ASP A 139 -13.59 -22.30 3.76
C ASP A 139 -13.33 -22.52 2.27
N ILE A 140 -14.34 -22.35 1.43
CA ILE A 140 -14.21 -22.46 -0.02
C ILE A 140 -13.24 -21.37 -0.54
N GLN A 141 -13.39 -20.13 -0.07
CA GLN A 141 -12.54 -19.03 -0.50
C GLN A 141 -11.06 -19.25 -0.13
N ILE A 142 -10.79 -19.76 1.09
CA ILE A 142 -9.42 -20.06 1.55
C ILE A 142 -8.83 -21.25 0.78
N SER A 143 -9.65 -22.17 0.27
CA SER A 143 -9.19 -23.33 -0.50
C SER A 143 -8.60 -22.95 -1.88
N PHE A 144 -8.94 -21.78 -2.40
CA PHE A 144 -8.40 -21.29 -3.68
C PHE A 144 -7.21 -20.37 -3.46
N PRO A 145 -6.07 -20.59 -4.16
CA PRO A 145 -4.96 -19.65 -4.14
C PRO A 145 -5.39 -18.28 -4.64
N ALA A 146 -5.22 -17.23 -3.82
CA ALA A 146 -5.65 -15.87 -4.17
C ALA A 146 -5.06 -15.38 -5.51
N ILE A 147 -3.82 -15.77 -5.83
CA ILE A 147 -3.17 -15.42 -7.09
C ILE A 147 -3.94 -15.99 -8.29
N LEU A 148 -4.46 -17.21 -8.22
CA LEU A 148 -5.22 -17.81 -9.32
C LEU A 148 -6.56 -17.10 -9.52
N ILE A 149 -7.22 -16.69 -8.43
CA ILE A 149 -8.46 -15.90 -8.52
C ILE A 149 -8.19 -14.54 -9.15
N ALA A 150 -7.12 -13.85 -8.71
CA ALA A 150 -6.73 -12.55 -9.27
C ALA A 150 -6.43 -12.65 -10.78
N LEU A 151 -5.65 -13.66 -11.20
CA LEU A 151 -5.34 -13.90 -12.62
C LEU A 151 -6.59 -14.26 -13.44
N LEU A 152 -7.51 -15.03 -12.86
CA LEU A 152 -8.77 -15.37 -13.54
C LEU A 152 -9.63 -14.11 -13.75
N ILE A 153 -9.77 -13.27 -12.72
CA ILE A 153 -10.54 -12.03 -12.80
C ILE A 153 -9.89 -11.07 -13.81
N ASP A 154 -8.57 -10.87 -13.73
CA ASP A 154 -7.82 -10.04 -14.69
C ASP A 154 -7.99 -10.55 -16.14
N GLY A 155 -7.85 -11.86 -16.35
CA GLY A 155 -8.03 -12.48 -17.67
C GLY A 155 -9.45 -12.30 -18.24
N VAL A 156 -10.49 -12.44 -17.40
CA VAL A 156 -11.89 -12.23 -17.80
C VAL A 156 -12.13 -10.75 -18.11
N LEU A 157 -11.64 -9.83 -17.27
CA LEU A 157 -11.80 -8.39 -17.49
C LEU A 157 -11.12 -7.94 -18.78
N ARG A 158 -9.90 -8.41 -19.06
CA ARG A 158 -9.19 -8.11 -20.32
C ARG A 158 -9.90 -8.67 -21.55
N GLY A 159 -10.68 -9.75 -21.41
CA GLY A 159 -11.47 -10.33 -22.49
C GLY A 159 -12.78 -9.56 -22.79
N ILE A 160 -13.32 -8.86 -21.81
CA ILE A 160 -14.64 -8.20 -21.91
C ILE A 160 -14.51 -6.69 -22.13
N LEU A 161 -13.48 -6.05 -21.56
CA LEU A 161 -13.34 -4.61 -21.51
C LEU A 161 -12.41 -4.07 -22.61
N PRO A 162 -12.66 -2.83 -23.11
CA PRO A 162 -11.75 -2.13 -24.01
C PRO A 162 -10.39 -1.91 -23.36
N ARG A 163 -9.31 -1.94 -24.14
CA ARG A 163 -7.92 -1.81 -23.67
C ARG A 163 -7.64 -0.52 -22.87
N GLU A 164 -8.37 0.54 -23.16
CA GLU A 164 -8.24 1.85 -22.51
C GLU A 164 -8.62 1.85 -21.01
N GLN A 165 -9.41 0.86 -20.59
CA GLN A 165 -9.89 0.75 -19.19
C GLN A 165 -9.13 -0.29 -18.38
N HIS A 166 -8.20 -1.04 -18.99
CA HIS A 166 -7.49 -2.12 -18.29
C HIS A 166 -6.61 -1.60 -17.13
N ASP A 167 -5.94 -0.48 -17.31
CA ASP A 167 -5.00 0.04 -16.30
C ASP A 167 -5.72 0.60 -15.07
N GLU A 168 -6.85 1.26 -15.26
CA GLU A 168 -7.66 1.77 -14.14
C GLU A 168 -8.29 0.65 -13.32
N LEU A 169 -8.75 -0.40 -13.98
CA LEU A 169 -9.45 -1.51 -13.33
C LEU A 169 -8.49 -2.50 -12.66
N ALA A 170 -7.25 -2.62 -13.14
CA ALA A 170 -6.24 -3.48 -12.52
C ALA A 170 -6.02 -3.14 -11.04
N LEU A 171 -6.05 -1.86 -10.66
CA LEU A 171 -5.92 -1.42 -9.27
C LEU A 171 -7.11 -1.87 -8.41
N TRP A 172 -8.32 -1.81 -8.95
CA TRP A 172 -9.54 -2.23 -8.22
C TRP A 172 -9.65 -3.75 -8.04
N VAL A 173 -9.09 -4.51 -8.97
CA VAL A 173 -9.03 -5.98 -8.87
C VAL A 173 -8.05 -6.43 -7.78
N LEU A 174 -7.01 -5.65 -7.51
CA LEU A 174 -6.00 -5.94 -6.49
C LEU A 174 -6.46 -5.61 -5.05
N VAL A 175 -7.48 -4.78 -4.89
CA VAL A 175 -8.10 -4.42 -3.60
C VAL A 175 -9.16 -5.44 -3.19
#